data_c4a23fdc126dc8ca29cfe46f2d22f4a5
#
_entry.id   c4a23fdc126dc8ca29cfe46f2d22f4a5
#
_cell.length_a   1.000
_cell.length_b   1.000
_cell.length_c   1.000
_cell.angle_alpha   90.00
_cell.angle_beta   90.00
_cell.angle_gamma   90.00
#
_symmetry.space_group_name_H-M   'P 1'
#
loop_
_entity.id
_entity.type
_entity.pdbx_description
1 polymer ?
#
loop_
_entity_poly.entity_id
_entity_poly.type
_entity_poly.pdbx_seq_one_letter_code
_entity_poly.pdbx_strand_id
1 'polypeptide(L)'
;TTNAGKKIWPYYLPLEKPDKLAEILFKFENTPGSKMISGAQDAIGICMPGLTRHYYNDCYWPTKFESIHDESILNWLEKHISMVLLWPRENNLDLLSNTFINKENVKSLANAADEVWEAVNNKDLEKFAEGFLKSFNAQIKMFPAMVNDRILKEIDKYKDQAIAWKL
;
A
#
# COMPACT_ATOMS: atom_id res chain seq x y z
N THR A 1 13.52 -0.81 1.45
CA THR A 1 13.12 -1.49 2.71
C THR A 1 13.68 -2.91 2.78
N THR A 2 13.50 -3.81 1.80
CA THR A 2 14.06 -5.17 1.80
C THR A 2 15.59 -5.19 1.99
N ASN A 3 16.33 -4.30 1.32
CA ASN A 3 17.77 -4.19 1.48
C ASN A 3 18.17 -3.67 2.87
N ALA A 4 17.39 -2.80 3.46
CA ALA A 4 17.57 -2.35 4.84
C ALA A 4 17.36 -3.51 5.81
N GLY A 5 16.28 -4.27 5.65
CA GLY A 5 16.02 -5.47 6.45
C GLY A 5 17.16 -6.48 6.40
N LYS A 6 17.72 -6.76 5.22
CA LYS A 6 18.90 -7.64 5.06
C LYS A 6 20.16 -7.12 5.75
N LYS A 7 20.32 -5.80 5.89
CA LYS A 7 21.45 -5.21 6.63
C LYS A 7 21.31 -5.36 8.14
N ILE A 8 20.07 -5.22 8.65
CA ILE A 8 19.80 -5.36 10.10
C ILE A 8 19.78 -6.84 10.48
N TRP A 9 19.10 -7.67 9.68
CA TRP A 9 18.89 -9.10 9.92
C TRP A 9 19.37 -9.93 8.71
N PRO A 10 20.67 -10.18 8.59
CA PRO A 10 21.21 -10.81 7.38
C PRO A 10 20.84 -12.28 7.22
N TYR A 11 20.45 -12.97 8.29
CA TYR A 11 20.21 -14.41 8.26
C TYR A 11 18.75 -14.78 8.55
N TYR A 12 18.14 -14.17 9.57
CA TYR A 12 16.77 -14.46 9.97
C TYR A 12 16.18 -13.27 10.75
N LEU A 13 14.85 -13.19 10.77
CA LEU A 13 14.15 -12.23 11.64
C LEU A 13 14.26 -12.71 13.10
N PRO A 14 14.56 -11.83 14.05
CA PRO A 14 14.55 -12.17 15.46
C PRO A 14 13.17 -12.65 15.92
N LEU A 15 13.14 -13.46 16.98
CA LEU A 15 11.91 -13.84 17.71
C LEU A 15 11.45 -12.65 18.55
N GLU A 16 10.79 -11.70 17.93
CA GLU A 16 10.23 -10.49 18.55
C GLU A 16 8.84 -10.24 17.97
N LYS A 17 8.07 -9.35 18.60
CA LYS A 17 6.76 -8.96 18.08
C LYS A 17 6.89 -8.33 16.70
N PRO A 18 6.08 -8.72 15.72
CA PRO A 18 6.18 -8.24 14.34
C PRO A 18 6.11 -6.71 14.21
N ASP A 19 5.24 -6.06 14.99
CA ASP A 19 5.11 -4.60 15.05
C ASP A 19 6.40 -3.91 15.52
N LYS A 20 7.10 -4.51 16.49
CA LYS A 20 8.41 -4.05 16.96
C LYS A 20 9.49 -4.17 15.89
N LEU A 21 9.52 -5.29 15.16
CA LEU A 21 10.46 -5.49 14.05
C LEU A 21 10.20 -4.47 12.93
N ALA A 22 8.94 -4.23 12.60
CA ALA A 22 8.54 -3.23 11.64
C ALA A 22 8.98 -1.81 12.07
N GLU A 23 8.80 -1.47 13.34
CA GLU A 23 9.22 -0.17 13.88
C GLU A 23 10.75 0.01 13.82
N ILE A 24 11.52 -1.03 14.15
CA ILE A 24 12.99 -1.01 14.06
C ILE A 24 13.41 -0.77 12.60
N LEU A 25 12.82 -1.50 11.65
CA LEU A 25 13.11 -1.37 10.24
C LEU A 25 12.78 0.03 9.71
N PHE A 26 11.60 0.55 10.07
CA PHE A 26 11.19 1.92 9.73
C PHE A 26 12.17 2.97 10.28
N LYS A 27 12.57 2.87 11.55
CA LYS A 27 13.53 3.79 12.17
C LYS A 27 14.91 3.70 11.53
N PHE A 28 15.34 2.52 11.13
CA PHE A 28 16.61 2.33 10.44
C PHE A 28 16.64 3.00 9.07
N GLU A 29 15.53 2.96 8.32
CA GLU A 29 15.43 3.65 7.04
C GLU A 29 15.29 5.17 7.18
N ASN A 30 14.73 5.62 8.29
CA ASN A 30 14.43 7.03 8.57
C ASN A 30 15.32 7.57 9.69
N THR A 31 16.63 7.52 9.49
CA THR A 31 17.59 8.05 10.46
C THR A 31 17.42 9.57 10.66
N PRO A 32 17.67 10.10 11.86
CA PRO A 32 17.62 11.54 12.11
C PRO A 32 18.44 12.34 11.08
N GLY A 33 17.84 13.38 10.50
CA GLY A 33 18.46 14.20 9.46
C GLY A 33 18.25 13.71 8.02
N SER A 34 17.52 12.61 7.80
CA SER A 34 17.11 12.18 6.46
C SER A 34 16.30 13.27 5.77
N LYS A 35 16.64 13.59 4.52
CA LYS A 35 15.93 14.62 3.72
C LYS A 35 14.54 14.16 3.27
N MET A 36 14.34 12.87 3.13
CA MET A 36 13.07 12.25 2.78
C MET A 36 12.77 11.14 3.77
N ILE A 37 11.50 11.05 4.18
CA ILE A 37 11.01 10.00 5.07
C ILE A 37 10.30 8.95 4.22
N SER A 38 10.77 7.71 4.29
CA SER A 38 10.08 6.55 3.71
C SER A 38 8.80 6.26 4.48
N GLY A 39 7.74 5.87 3.78
CA GLY A 39 6.50 5.45 4.42
C GLY A 39 6.67 4.19 5.27
N ALA A 40 5.83 4.03 6.29
CA ALA A 40 5.87 2.89 7.20
C ALA A 40 5.33 1.59 6.57
N GLN A 41 4.55 1.68 5.49
CA GLN A 41 3.85 0.52 4.90
C GLN A 41 4.77 -0.62 4.47
N ASP A 42 5.93 -0.32 3.90
CA ASP A 42 6.87 -1.34 3.43
C ASP A 42 7.51 -2.08 4.61
N ALA A 43 7.90 -1.36 5.66
CA ALA A 43 8.45 -1.96 6.86
C ALA A 43 7.42 -2.88 7.55
N ILE A 44 6.16 -2.44 7.60
CA ILE A 44 5.06 -3.20 8.16
C ILE A 44 4.76 -4.44 7.30
N GLY A 45 4.65 -4.28 5.97
CA GLY A 45 4.36 -5.38 5.05
C GLY A 45 5.44 -6.47 5.01
N ILE A 46 6.70 -6.15 5.37
CA ILE A 46 7.78 -7.12 5.47
C ILE A 46 7.70 -7.91 6.79
N CYS A 47 7.33 -7.27 7.89
CA CYS A 47 7.42 -7.85 9.23
C CYS A 47 6.10 -8.44 9.71
N MET A 48 4.96 -7.87 9.32
CA MET A 48 3.65 -8.31 9.82
C MET A 48 3.02 -9.35 8.89
N PRO A 49 2.57 -10.49 9.43
CA PRO A 49 1.91 -11.53 8.63
C PRO A 49 0.47 -11.15 8.31
N GLY A 50 -0.05 -11.74 7.21
CA GLY A 50 -1.43 -11.57 6.79
C GLY A 50 -1.70 -10.26 6.07
N LEU A 51 -2.96 -9.84 6.02
CA LEU A 51 -3.39 -8.54 5.50
C LEU A 51 -3.54 -7.56 6.65
N THR A 52 -2.81 -6.44 6.60
CA THR A 52 -2.79 -5.47 7.71
C THR A 52 -3.33 -4.12 7.26
N ARG A 53 -4.28 -3.58 8.03
CA ARG A 53 -4.81 -2.22 7.91
C ARG A 53 -4.12 -1.32 8.93
N HIS A 54 -3.71 -0.15 8.48
CA HIS A 54 -2.98 0.82 9.28
C HIS A 54 -3.82 2.07 9.52
N TYR A 55 -3.84 2.57 10.76
CA TYR A 55 -4.51 3.80 11.12
C TYR A 55 -3.47 4.86 11.49
N TYR A 56 -3.51 5.99 10.82
CA TYR A 56 -2.63 7.12 11.04
C TYR A 56 -3.38 8.29 11.69
N ASN A 57 -2.70 9.02 12.54
CA ASN A 57 -3.21 10.25 13.18
C ASN A 57 -2.08 11.29 13.17
N ASP A 58 -1.90 11.95 12.04
CA ASP A 58 -0.87 12.99 11.79
C ASP A 58 0.57 12.59 12.16
N CYS A 59 0.84 11.28 12.17
CA CYS A 59 2.14 10.70 12.48
C CYS A 59 2.66 9.85 11.32
N TYR A 60 3.98 9.73 11.19
CA TYR A 60 4.60 8.84 10.20
C TYR A 60 4.49 7.36 10.54
N TRP A 61 4.23 7.02 11.80
CA TRP A 61 4.01 5.67 12.27
C TRP A 61 2.54 5.47 12.65
N PRO A 62 1.93 4.33 12.27
CA PRO A 62 0.53 4.07 12.60
C PRO A 62 0.28 4.02 14.09
N THR A 63 -0.85 4.56 14.52
CA THR A 63 -1.29 4.52 15.93
C THR A 63 -2.01 3.23 16.28
N LYS A 64 -2.50 2.50 15.28
CA LYS A 64 -3.23 1.24 15.43
C LYS A 64 -3.03 0.37 14.19
N PHE A 65 -3.04 -0.95 14.41
CA PHE A 65 -3.07 -1.98 13.37
C PHE A 65 -4.29 -2.87 13.55
N GLU A 66 -4.85 -3.31 12.45
CA GLU A 66 -5.81 -4.43 12.38
C GLU A 66 -5.29 -5.43 11.35
N SER A 67 -5.24 -6.71 11.71
CA SER A 67 -4.69 -7.74 10.83
C SER A 67 -5.67 -8.89 10.64
N ILE A 68 -5.80 -9.37 9.41
CA ILE A 68 -6.53 -10.57 9.04
C ILE A 68 -5.53 -11.70 8.88
N HIS A 69 -5.75 -12.79 9.63
CA HIS A 69 -4.96 -14.02 9.58
C HIS A 69 -5.80 -15.22 9.15
N ASP A 70 -7.09 -15.03 8.85
CA ASP A 70 -7.98 -16.09 8.38
C ASP A 70 -7.54 -16.55 6.99
N GLU A 71 -7.06 -17.79 6.92
CA GLU A 71 -6.55 -18.37 5.67
C GLU A 71 -7.59 -18.39 4.56
N SER A 72 -8.88 -18.52 4.89
CA SER A 72 -9.94 -18.53 3.89
C SER A 72 -10.14 -17.16 3.25
N ILE A 73 -9.92 -16.08 3.99
CA ILE A 73 -9.94 -14.70 3.47
C ILE A 73 -8.68 -14.43 2.66
N LEU A 74 -7.52 -14.80 3.18
CA LEU A 74 -6.23 -14.58 2.50
C LEU A 74 -6.17 -15.34 1.18
N ASN A 75 -6.59 -16.62 1.17
CA ASN A 75 -6.67 -17.43 -0.05
C ASN A 75 -7.70 -16.89 -1.05
N TRP A 76 -8.82 -16.33 -0.55
CA TRP A 76 -9.78 -15.64 -1.42
C TRP A 76 -9.14 -14.43 -2.07
N LEU A 77 -8.48 -13.57 -1.29
CA LEU A 77 -7.81 -12.37 -1.80
C LEU A 77 -6.73 -12.73 -2.83
N GLU A 78 -5.87 -13.71 -2.55
CA GLU A 78 -4.82 -14.16 -3.44
C GLU A 78 -5.35 -14.64 -4.80
N LYS A 79 -6.50 -15.29 -4.82
CA LYS A 79 -7.15 -15.76 -6.07
C LYS A 79 -7.71 -14.61 -6.93
N HIS A 80 -7.98 -13.46 -6.34
CA HIS A 80 -8.63 -12.34 -7.04
C HIS A 80 -7.69 -11.17 -7.31
N ILE A 81 -6.43 -11.24 -6.86
CA ILE A 81 -5.40 -10.22 -7.15
C ILE A 81 -4.33 -10.83 -8.06
N SER A 82 -3.97 -10.07 -9.09
CA SER A 82 -2.81 -10.37 -9.93
C SER A 82 -1.91 -9.15 -10.01
N MET A 83 -0.60 -9.37 -10.03
CA MET A 83 0.38 -8.31 -10.19
C MET A 83 0.85 -8.25 -11.64
N VAL A 84 0.82 -7.07 -12.23
CA VAL A 84 1.39 -6.79 -13.54
C VAL A 84 2.67 -6.01 -13.36
N LEU A 85 3.80 -6.59 -13.76
CA LEU A 85 5.08 -5.91 -13.71
C LEU A 85 5.13 -4.88 -14.84
N LEU A 86 5.25 -3.62 -14.45
CA LEU A 86 5.46 -2.51 -15.39
C LEU A 86 6.98 -2.41 -15.70
N TRP A 87 7.45 -1.24 -16.03
CA TRP A 87 8.85 -0.91 -16.27
C TRP A 87 9.48 -0.25 -15.04
N PRO A 88 10.81 -0.18 -14.96
CA PRO A 88 11.48 0.57 -13.90
C PRO A 88 11.00 2.03 -13.87
N ARG A 89 10.82 2.56 -12.67
CA ARG A 89 10.48 3.98 -12.49
C ARG A 89 11.63 4.86 -12.97
N GLU A 90 11.31 5.92 -13.69
CA GLU A 90 12.31 6.90 -14.10
C GLU A 90 12.88 7.62 -12.86
N ASN A 91 14.20 7.78 -12.83
CA ASN A 91 14.91 8.33 -11.66
C ASN A 91 14.54 9.79 -11.32
N ASN A 92 13.95 10.52 -12.25
CA ASN A 92 13.60 11.93 -12.10
C ASN A 92 12.10 12.15 -11.83
N LEU A 93 11.32 11.09 -11.61
CA LEU A 93 9.89 11.21 -11.36
C LEU A 93 9.65 11.67 -9.93
N ASP A 94 9.34 12.95 -9.77
CA ASP A 94 8.88 13.51 -8.50
C ASP A 94 7.38 13.25 -8.31
N LEU A 95 7.06 12.15 -7.63
CA LEU A 95 5.67 11.76 -7.35
C LEU A 95 4.94 12.72 -6.42
N LEU A 96 5.69 13.53 -5.69
CA LEU A 96 5.14 14.50 -4.74
C LEU A 96 5.02 15.89 -5.34
N SER A 97 5.43 16.09 -6.59
CA SER A 97 5.17 17.33 -7.31
C SER A 97 3.67 17.48 -7.61
N ASN A 98 3.17 18.70 -7.49
CA ASN A 98 1.76 19.05 -7.78
C ASN A 98 0.74 18.16 -7.04
N THR A 99 0.94 17.94 -5.75
CA THR A 99 -0.01 17.17 -4.94
C THR A 99 -1.23 18.00 -4.57
N PHE A 100 -2.40 17.34 -4.54
CA PHE A 100 -3.67 17.92 -4.09
C PHE A 100 -4.11 17.28 -2.77
N ILE A 101 -3.23 17.33 -1.77
CA ILE A 101 -3.50 16.81 -0.43
C ILE A 101 -4.35 17.82 0.32
N ASN A 102 -5.61 17.49 0.53
CA ASN A 102 -6.57 18.26 1.32
C ASN A 102 -7.51 17.32 2.05
N LYS A 103 -8.27 17.85 3.02
CA LYS A 103 -9.16 17.07 3.87
C LYS A 103 -10.17 16.22 3.09
N GLU A 104 -10.73 16.75 2.00
CA GLU A 104 -11.72 16.03 1.18
C GLU A 104 -11.09 14.83 0.46
N ASN A 105 -9.94 15.06 -0.21
CA ASN A 105 -9.25 14.01 -0.96
C ASN A 105 -8.69 12.92 -0.04
N VAL A 106 -8.14 13.29 1.12
CA VAL A 106 -7.68 12.34 2.15
C VAL A 106 -8.85 11.51 2.67
N LYS A 107 -9.99 12.15 2.97
CA LYS A 107 -11.20 11.44 3.42
C LYS A 107 -11.73 10.48 2.34
N SER A 108 -11.70 10.88 1.07
CA SER A 108 -12.11 10.03 -0.04
C SER A 108 -11.26 8.77 -0.13
N LEU A 109 -9.92 8.90 0.00
CA LEU A 109 -9.02 7.75 0.01
C LEU A 109 -9.22 6.85 1.24
N ALA A 110 -9.42 7.44 2.42
CA ALA A 110 -9.69 6.70 3.65
C ALA A 110 -11.00 5.90 3.55
N ASN A 111 -12.09 6.53 3.07
CA ASN A 111 -13.35 5.83 2.87
C ASN A 111 -13.23 4.65 1.89
N ALA A 112 -12.50 4.84 0.80
CA ALA A 112 -12.26 3.75 -0.16
C ALA A 112 -11.46 2.59 0.47
N ALA A 113 -10.49 2.89 1.34
CA ALA A 113 -9.77 1.87 2.09
C ALA A 113 -10.68 1.11 3.08
N ASP A 114 -11.62 1.81 3.73
CA ASP A 114 -12.64 1.20 4.60
C ASP A 114 -13.54 0.25 3.81
N GLU A 115 -14.04 0.68 2.65
CA GLU A 115 -14.88 -0.14 1.77
C GLU A 115 -14.14 -1.41 1.29
N VAL A 116 -12.86 -1.28 0.90
CA VAL A 116 -12.02 -2.42 0.52
C VAL A 116 -11.84 -3.39 1.70
N TRP A 117 -11.58 -2.88 2.91
CA TRP A 117 -11.42 -3.71 4.10
C TRP A 117 -12.67 -4.52 4.42
N GLU A 118 -13.83 -3.88 4.39
CA GLU A 118 -15.13 -4.54 4.60
C GLU A 118 -15.41 -5.58 3.50
N ALA A 119 -15.15 -5.25 2.24
CA ALA A 119 -15.36 -6.17 1.13
C ALA A 119 -14.47 -7.42 1.22
N VAL A 120 -13.20 -7.28 1.64
CA VAL A 120 -12.29 -8.41 1.85
C VAL A 120 -12.79 -9.29 3.00
N ASN A 121 -13.19 -8.72 4.13
CA ASN A 121 -13.72 -9.48 5.26
C ASN A 121 -14.96 -10.31 4.88
N ASN A 122 -15.81 -9.75 4.01
CA ASN A 122 -17.03 -10.40 3.54
C ASN A 122 -16.84 -11.24 2.26
N LYS A 123 -15.63 -11.26 1.67
CA LYS A 123 -15.32 -11.91 0.39
C LYS A 123 -16.26 -11.45 -0.75
N ASP A 124 -16.64 -10.18 -0.73
CA ASP A 124 -17.53 -9.54 -1.70
C ASP A 124 -16.69 -8.96 -2.85
N LEU A 125 -16.62 -9.70 -3.96
CA LEU A 125 -15.78 -9.34 -5.10
C LEU A 125 -16.23 -8.04 -5.79
N GLU A 126 -17.54 -7.80 -5.87
CA GLU A 126 -18.07 -6.59 -6.53
C GLU A 126 -17.70 -5.35 -5.72
N LYS A 127 -17.98 -5.37 -4.42
CA LYS A 127 -17.60 -4.24 -3.53
C LYS A 127 -16.08 -4.08 -3.41
N PHE A 128 -15.33 -5.18 -3.44
CA PHE A 128 -13.87 -5.11 -3.48
C PHE A 128 -13.38 -4.37 -4.73
N ALA A 129 -13.90 -4.72 -5.91
CA ALA A 129 -13.54 -4.05 -7.16
C ALA A 129 -13.93 -2.57 -7.17
N GLU A 130 -15.14 -2.24 -6.72
CA GLU A 130 -15.59 -0.84 -6.58
C GLU A 130 -14.69 -0.02 -5.64
N GLY A 131 -14.41 -0.54 -4.44
CA GLY A 131 -13.55 0.12 -3.46
C GLY A 131 -12.11 0.27 -3.96
N PHE A 132 -11.61 -0.73 -4.69
CA PHE A 132 -10.27 -0.72 -5.29
C PHE A 132 -10.15 0.38 -6.35
N LEU A 133 -11.14 0.52 -7.24
CA LEU A 133 -11.21 1.61 -8.22
C LEU A 133 -11.41 2.99 -7.56
N LYS A 134 -12.24 3.10 -6.54
CA LYS A 134 -12.39 4.35 -5.77
C LYS A 134 -11.06 4.75 -5.13
N SER A 135 -10.33 3.79 -4.56
CA SER A 135 -8.99 4.03 -3.99
C SER A 135 -7.99 4.49 -5.05
N PHE A 136 -7.98 3.86 -6.23
CA PHE A 136 -7.16 4.29 -7.36
C PHE A 136 -7.48 5.73 -7.77
N ASN A 137 -8.76 6.03 -7.99
CA ASN A 137 -9.21 7.37 -8.41
C ASN A 137 -8.89 8.45 -7.36
N ALA A 138 -9.08 8.16 -6.08
CA ALA A 138 -8.72 9.08 -5.00
C ALA A 138 -7.20 9.31 -4.94
N GLN A 139 -6.40 8.25 -5.15
CA GLN A 139 -4.95 8.35 -5.14
C GLN A 139 -4.42 9.20 -6.31
N ILE A 140 -4.88 8.97 -7.54
CA ILE A 140 -4.42 9.77 -8.70
C ILE A 140 -4.94 11.20 -8.66
N LYS A 141 -6.09 11.46 -8.02
CA LYS A 141 -6.58 12.82 -7.75
C LYS A 141 -5.64 13.57 -6.79
N MET A 142 -5.11 12.89 -5.76
CA MET A 142 -4.14 13.48 -4.83
C MET A 142 -2.73 13.58 -5.41
N PHE A 143 -2.33 12.61 -6.22
CA PHE A 143 -0.99 12.46 -6.76
C PHE A 143 -1.02 12.25 -8.28
N PRO A 144 -1.34 13.28 -9.09
CA PRO A 144 -1.50 13.11 -10.53
C PRO A 144 -0.25 12.57 -11.24
N ALA A 145 0.94 12.86 -10.69
CA ALA A 145 2.21 12.38 -11.24
C ALA A 145 2.39 10.84 -11.15
N MET A 146 1.53 10.13 -10.41
CA MET A 146 1.57 8.66 -10.36
C MET A 146 1.09 7.98 -11.64
N VAL A 147 0.34 8.71 -12.48
CA VAL A 147 -0.25 8.16 -13.72
C VAL A 147 0.20 9.00 -14.91
N ASN A 148 0.55 8.33 -16.00
CA ASN A 148 0.84 8.93 -17.29
C ASN A 148 0.18 8.12 -18.43
N ASP A 149 0.21 8.62 -19.64
CA ASP A 149 -0.40 7.97 -20.83
C ASP A 149 0.10 6.54 -21.06
N ARG A 150 1.35 6.25 -20.71
CA ARG A 150 1.92 4.91 -20.83
C ARG A 150 1.28 3.94 -19.86
N ILE A 151 1.06 4.37 -18.62
CA ILE A 151 0.36 3.58 -17.58
C ILE A 151 -1.10 3.35 -17.98
N LEU A 152 -1.79 4.38 -18.45
CA LEU A 152 -3.17 4.26 -18.92
C LEU A 152 -3.31 3.27 -20.08
N LYS A 153 -2.40 3.32 -21.06
CA LYS A 153 -2.34 2.36 -22.16
C LYS A 153 -2.05 0.93 -21.68
N GLU A 154 -1.30 0.78 -20.62
CA GLU A 154 -1.05 -0.55 -20.04
C GLU A 154 -2.30 -1.09 -19.35
N ILE A 155 -3.00 -0.27 -18.57
CA ILE A 155 -4.29 -0.62 -17.95
C ILE A 155 -5.30 -1.04 -19.03
N ASP A 156 -5.37 -0.32 -20.15
CA ASP A 156 -6.30 -0.61 -21.25
C ASP A 156 -6.16 -2.03 -21.83
N LYS A 157 -4.97 -2.62 -21.76
CA LYS A 157 -4.76 -4.01 -22.22
C LYS A 157 -5.46 -5.06 -21.38
N TYR A 158 -5.79 -4.73 -20.15
CA TYR A 158 -6.39 -5.66 -19.18
C TYR A 158 -7.87 -5.40 -18.89
N LYS A 159 -8.48 -4.42 -19.55
CA LYS A 159 -9.89 -4.03 -19.31
C LYS A 159 -10.89 -5.18 -19.44
N ASP A 160 -10.62 -6.13 -20.35
CA ASP A 160 -11.48 -7.29 -20.57
C ASP A 160 -11.16 -8.47 -19.62
N GLN A 161 -10.10 -8.37 -18.83
CA GLN A 161 -9.62 -9.43 -17.94
C GLN A 161 -9.69 -9.05 -16.46
N ALA A 162 -9.65 -7.77 -16.15
CA ALA A 162 -9.65 -7.24 -14.78
C ALA A 162 -10.83 -6.30 -14.57
N ILE A 163 -11.57 -6.51 -13.48
CA ILE A 163 -12.71 -5.67 -13.09
C ILE A 163 -12.28 -4.41 -12.32
N ALA A 164 -11.05 -4.39 -11.81
CA ALA A 164 -10.47 -3.26 -11.10
C ALA A 164 -8.94 -3.26 -11.20
N TRP A 165 -8.31 -2.12 -10.95
CA TRP A 165 -6.86 -1.94 -10.93
C TRP A 165 -6.46 -0.88 -9.91
N LYS A 166 -5.18 -0.95 -9.49
CA LYS A 166 -4.53 0.01 -8.62
C LYS A 166 -3.03 0.04 -8.88
N LEU A 167 -2.38 1.18 -8.65
CA LEU A 167 -0.92 1.36 -8.71
C LEU A 167 -0.30 1.33 -7.31
#